data_b390d04477ead65e89a352a2614a7238
#
_entry.id   b390d04477ead65e89a352a2614a7238
#
_cell.length_a   1.000
_cell.length_b   1.000
_cell.length_c   1.000
_cell.angle_alpha   90.00
_cell.angle_beta   90.00
_cell.angle_gamma   90.00
#
_symmetry.space_group_name_H-M   'P 1'
#
loop_
_entity.id
_entity.type
_entity.pdbx_description
1 polymer ?
#
loop_
_entity_poly.entity_id
_entity_poly.type
_entity_poly.pdbx_seq_one_letter_code
_entity_poly.pdbx_strand_id
1 'polypeptide(L)'
;MEGAMDRAVEIVKKVFPGARPQYIAAFEAGDAQLAAAGITTPLRLAHLLAQCGGETGLTVARESLMYKTASVLLGVFKNMKMTTPLMAGEVNMLLLQEKDLGERFYGLPFPSDLYKKNGMNGGVNPGNANKAKGLGNDRIGDGFLFRGNGLLQTTGGKAHKEAGERVGVDFFNHPELVTSAEHALKPVLFEWTQMKCNGFADADDVLKISRAINFGNPNSTGTPNGMKDRIEFLKKAKHALGI
;
A
#
# COMPACT_ATOMS: atom_id res chain seq x y z
N MET A 1 -28.56 13.75 11.10
CA MET A 1 -27.56 13.11 10.19
C MET A 1 -26.33 12.56 10.98
N GLU A 2 -26.50 12.28 12.24
CA GLU A 2 -25.44 11.71 13.11
C GLU A 2 -25.21 10.20 12.94
N GLY A 3 -26.09 9.48 12.30
CA GLY A 3 -26.14 8.03 12.39
C GLY A 3 -25.29 7.19 11.41
N ALA A 4 -24.63 7.77 10.41
CA ALA A 4 -23.89 6.95 9.42
C ALA A 4 -22.37 6.91 9.66
N MET A 5 -21.82 7.94 10.28
CA MET A 5 -20.37 8.06 10.50
C MET A 5 -19.93 7.47 11.84
N ASP A 6 -20.74 7.56 12.90
CA ASP A 6 -20.50 6.87 14.18
C ASP A 6 -20.39 5.34 14.06
N ARG A 7 -20.73 4.85 12.85
CA ARG A 7 -20.69 3.42 12.53
C ARG A 7 -19.43 2.99 11.75
N ALA A 8 -18.57 3.90 11.31
CA ALA A 8 -17.42 3.52 10.46
C ALA A 8 -16.53 2.48 11.17
N VAL A 9 -16.17 2.72 12.42
CA VAL A 9 -15.35 1.79 13.21
C VAL A 9 -16.08 0.46 13.48
N GLU A 10 -17.38 0.48 13.70
CA GLU A 10 -18.16 -0.74 13.91
C GLU A 10 -18.25 -1.59 12.64
N ILE A 11 -18.36 -0.96 11.47
CA ILE A 11 -18.31 -1.65 10.20
C ILE A 11 -16.91 -2.22 9.95
N VAL A 12 -15.85 -1.45 10.24
CA VAL A 12 -14.47 -1.94 10.16
C VAL A 12 -14.27 -3.20 11.02
N LYS A 13 -14.69 -3.19 12.27
CA LYS A 13 -14.57 -4.36 13.18
C LYS A 13 -15.32 -5.59 12.65
N LYS A 14 -16.52 -5.38 12.05
CA LYS A 14 -17.32 -6.47 11.48
C LYS A 14 -16.71 -7.05 10.20
N VAL A 15 -16.24 -6.18 9.30
CA VAL A 15 -15.71 -6.59 7.99
C VAL A 15 -14.28 -7.13 8.09
N PHE A 16 -13.50 -6.60 9.03
CA PHE A 16 -12.08 -6.91 9.23
C PHE A 16 -11.79 -7.31 10.69
N PRO A 17 -12.22 -8.49 11.14
CA PRO A 17 -12.01 -8.91 12.54
C PRO A 17 -10.55 -9.04 12.93
N GLY A 18 -9.63 -9.15 11.96
CA GLY A 18 -8.18 -9.14 12.16
C GLY A 18 -7.51 -7.78 11.93
N ALA A 19 -8.27 -6.69 11.81
CA ALA A 19 -7.70 -5.37 11.59
C ALA A 19 -6.73 -4.98 12.72
N ARG A 20 -5.63 -4.32 12.35
CA ARG A 20 -4.65 -3.83 13.33
C ARG A 20 -5.25 -2.76 14.24
N PRO A 21 -4.89 -2.74 15.54
CA PRO A 21 -5.41 -1.77 16.49
C PRO A 21 -5.26 -0.31 16.05
N GLN A 22 -4.14 0.04 15.42
CA GLN A 22 -3.92 1.41 14.92
C GLN A 22 -4.89 1.80 13.81
N TYR A 23 -5.32 0.86 12.97
CA TYR A 23 -6.31 1.15 11.93
C TYR A 23 -7.72 1.25 12.50
N ILE A 24 -8.05 0.42 13.49
CA ILE A 24 -9.30 0.56 14.23
C ILE A 24 -9.37 1.95 14.88
N ALA A 25 -8.31 2.37 15.58
CA ALA A 25 -8.23 3.68 16.20
C ALA A 25 -8.28 4.84 15.17
N ALA A 26 -7.70 4.65 13.97
CA ALA A 26 -7.79 5.65 12.91
C ALA A 26 -9.22 5.86 12.41
N PHE A 27 -10.00 4.78 12.25
CA PHE A 27 -11.42 4.89 11.89
C PHE A 27 -12.29 5.40 13.05
N GLU A 28 -11.94 5.09 14.29
CA GLU A 28 -12.64 5.57 15.49
C GLU A 28 -12.52 7.10 15.68
N ALA A 29 -11.34 7.65 15.38
CA ALA A 29 -11.08 9.09 15.44
C ALA A 29 -11.24 9.80 14.09
N GLY A 30 -11.62 9.08 13.03
CA GLY A 30 -11.52 9.54 11.64
C GLY A 30 -12.75 10.23 11.05
N ASP A 31 -13.84 10.37 11.80
CA ASP A 31 -15.12 10.84 11.27
C ASP A 31 -15.02 12.19 10.54
N ALA A 32 -14.33 13.17 11.13
CA ALA A 32 -14.12 14.47 10.51
C ALA A 32 -13.29 14.36 9.21
N GLN A 33 -12.29 13.47 9.15
CA GLN A 33 -11.47 13.24 7.97
C GLN A 33 -12.29 12.57 6.86
N LEU A 34 -13.10 11.56 7.20
CA LEU A 34 -14.00 10.88 6.27
C LEU A 34 -15.02 11.86 5.69
N ALA A 35 -15.66 12.67 6.55
CA ALA A 35 -16.62 13.69 6.13
C ALA A 35 -15.98 14.73 5.19
N ALA A 36 -14.78 15.23 5.53
CA ALA A 36 -14.04 16.18 4.70
C ALA A 36 -13.68 15.61 3.31
N ALA A 37 -13.45 14.30 3.21
CA ALA A 37 -13.23 13.58 1.95
C ALA A 37 -14.54 13.24 1.21
N GLY A 38 -15.70 13.64 1.76
CA GLY A 38 -17.01 13.36 1.18
C GLY A 38 -17.47 11.91 1.36
N ILE A 39 -16.88 11.15 2.29
CA ILE A 39 -17.37 9.81 2.67
C ILE A 39 -18.56 9.98 3.63
N THR A 40 -19.68 10.41 3.09
CA THR A 40 -20.88 10.79 3.85
C THR A 40 -22.07 9.84 3.64
N THR A 41 -21.90 8.82 2.81
CA THR A 41 -22.94 7.82 2.55
C THR A 41 -22.45 6.40 2.87
N PRO A 42 -23.35 5.49 3.25
CA PRO A 42 -23.00 4.09 3.46
C PRO A 42 -22.31 3.45 2.24
N LEU A 43 -22.75 3.79 1.03
CA LEU A 43 -22.19 3.23 -0.19
C LEU A 43 -20.74 3.71 -0.43
N ARG A 44 -20.43 4.99 -0.22
CA ARG A 44 -19.06 5.52 -0.31
C ARG A 44 -18.14 4.88 0.73
N LEU A 45 -18.63 4.70 1.96
CA LEU A 45 -17.86 4.00 3.01
C LEU A 45 -17.61 2.54 2.61
N ALA A 46 -18.62 1.82 2.10
CA ALA A 46 -18.46 0.44 1.65
C ALA A 46 -17.37 0.31 0.58
N HIS A 47 -17.36 1.20 -0.41
CA HIS A 47 -16.35 1.22 -1.46
C HIS A 47 -14.95 1.57 -0.93
N LEU A 48 -14.81 2.56 -0.03
CA LEU A 48 -13.54 2.88 0.60
C LEU A 48 -12.96 1.67 1.34
N LEU A 49 -13.78 1.02 2.15
CA LEU A 49 -13.39 -0.19 2.90
C LEU A 49 -13.01 -1.34 1.97
N ALA A 50 -13.70 -1.49 0.84
CA ALA A 50 -13.38 -2.50 -0.17
C ALA A 50 -11.97 -2.29 -0.77
N GLN A 51 -11.57 -1.04 -1.02
CA GLN A 51 -10.22 -0.75 -1.52
C GLN A 51 -9.15 -1.04 -0.45
N CYS A 52 -9.35 -0.56 0.76
CA CYS A 52 -8.43 -0.84 1.89
C CYS A 52 -8.32 -2.35 2.15
N GLY A 53 -9.44 -3.08 2.04
CA GLY A 53 -9.49 -4.53 2.18
C GLY A 53 -8.70 -5.24 1.09
N GLY A 54 -8.90 -4.87 -0.17
CA GLY A 54 -8.23 -5.46 -1.32
C GLY A 54 -6.72 -5.21 -1.35
N GLU A 55 -6.23 -4.13 -0.73
CA GLU A 55 -4.80 -3.84 -0.64
C GLU A 55 -4.13 -4.58 0.53
N THR A 56 -4.73 -4.55 1.71
CA THR A 56 -4.05 -4.97 2.94
C THR A 56 -4.88 -5.84 3.88
N GLY A 57 -6.20 -5.97 3.63
CA GLY A 57 -7.12 -6.56 4.60
C GLY A 57 -7.11 -5.86 5.95
N LEU A 58 -6.56 -4.64 6.04
CA LEU A 58 -6.30 -3.90 7.28
C LEU A 58 -5.37 -4.66 8.26
N THR A 59 -4.72 -5.73 7.82
CA THR A 59 -3.82 -6.56 8.64
C THR A 59 -2.34 -6.24 8.42
N VAL A 60 -2.00 -5.58 7.32
CA VAL A 60 -0.62 -5.23 6.95
C VAL A 60 -0.40 -3.73 7.17
N ALA A 61 0.53 -3.37 8.05
CA ALA A 61 0.94 -1.98 8.23
C ALA A 61 2.03 -1.60 7.23
N ARG A 62 3.00 -2.48 7.03
CA ARG A 62 4.14 -2.29 6.16
C ARG A 62 4.44 -3.60 5.43
N GLU A 63 4.80 -3.51 4.16
CA GLU A 63 5.18 -4.67 3.34
C GLU A 63 6.26 -5.48 4.05
N SER A 64 6.02 -6.77 4.22
CA SER A 64 7.03 -7.70 4.72
C SER A 64 7.83 -8.28 3.56
N LEU A 65 9.14 -8.12 3.63
CA LEU A 65 10.10 -8.68 2.68
C LEU A 65 10.79 -9.95 3.25
N MET A 66 10.19 -10.55 4.29
CA MET A 66 10.69 -11.75 4.97
C MET A 66 10.24 -13.03 4.25
N TYR A 67 10.72 -13.22 3.02
CA TYR A 67 10.44 -14.46 2.28
C TYR A 67 11.21 -15.63 2.87
N LYS A 68 10.50 -16.73 3.14
CA LYS A 68 11.06 -17.93 3.79
C LYS A 68 11.49 -19.03 2.80
N THR A 69 10.99 -18.98 1.56
CA THR A 69 11.27 -20.02 0.56
C THR A 69 11.70 -19.42 -0.77
N ALA A 70 12.67 -20.06 -1.40
CA ALA A 70 13.22 -19.62 -2.67
C ALA A 70 12.17 -19.63 -3.80
N SER A 71 11.25 -20.59 -3.80
CA SER A 71 10.22 -20.70 -4.84
C SER A 71 9.28 -19.50 -4.83
N VAL A 72 8.84 -19.05 -3.63
CA VAL A 72 7.98 -17.87 -3.48
C VAL A 72 8.74 -16.61 -3.91
N LEU A 73 9.95 -16.40 -3.41
CA LEU A 73 10.75 -15.23 -3.76
C LEU A 73 11.08 -15.19 -5.25
N LEU A 74 11.39 -16.33 -5.88
CA LEU A 74 11.62 -16.42 -7.32
C LEU A 74 10.36 -16.02 -8.11
N GLY A 75 9.18 -16.42 -7.64
CA GLY A 75 7.90 -16.00 -8.22
C GLY A 75 7.72 -14.48 -8.20
N VAL A 76 8.08 -13.84 -7.09
CA VAL A 76 8.06 -12.36 -6.99
C VAL A 76 9.00 -11.72 -7.99
N PHE A 77 10.26 -12.19 -8.06
CA PHE A 77 11.23 -11.67 -9.02
C PHE A 77 10.77 -11.79 -10.48
N LYS A 78 10.11 -12.88 -10.86
CA LYS A 78 9.57 -13.07 -12.21
C LYS A 78 8.52 -12.02 -12.59
N ASN A 79 7.78 -11.52 -11.62
CA ASN A 79 6.74 -10.50 -11.82
C ASN A 79 7.29 -9.06 -11.74
N MET A 80 8.53 -8.89 -11.30
CA MET A 80 9.19 -7.59 -11.22
C MET A 80 10.00 -7.30 -12.48
N LYS A 81 9.90 -6.07 -12.99
CA LYS A 81 10.78 -5.57 -14.06
C LYS A 81 12.13 -5.18 -13.43
N MET A 82 13.04 -6.11 -13.36
CA MET A 82 14.37 -5.89 -12.80
C MET A 82 15.30 -5.19 -13.77
N THR A 83 16.09 -4.23 -13.32
CA THR A 83 17.13 -3.56 -14.13
C THR A 83 18.27 -4.51 -14.46
N THR A 84 18.62 -5.39 -13.53
CA THR A 84 19.66 -6.40 -13.72
C THR A 84 19.08 -7.80 -13.48
N PRO A 85 19.48 -8.80 -14.30
CA PRO A 85 19.06 -10.19 -14.09
C PRO A 85 19.45 -10.72 -12.68
N LEU A 86 18.76 -11.76 -12.26
CA LEU A 86 19.16 -12.52 -11.07
C LEU A 86 20.45 -13.27 -11.33
N MET A 87 21.34 -13.23 -10.33
CA MET A 87 22.55 -14.05 -10.30
C MET A 87 22.27 -15.44 -9.74
N ALA A 88 23.10 -16.41 -10.13
CA ALA A 88 23.01 -17.75 -9.56
C ALA A 88 23.18 -17.70 -8.02
N GLY A 89 22.27 -18.33 -7.30
CA GLY A 89 22.27 -18.35 -5.82
C GLY A 89 21.73 -17.09 -5.14
N GLU A 90 21.51 -15.97 -5.86
CA GLU A 90 21.05 -14.70 -5.27
C GLU A 90 19.72 -14.85 -4.52
N VAL A 91 18.78 -15.61 -5.06
CA VAL A 91 17.47 -15.83 -4.42
C VAL A 91 17.63 -16.46 -3.03
N ASN A 92 18.47 -17.50 -2.94
CA ASN A 92 18.71 -18.18 -1.64
C ASN A 92 19.42 -17.25 -0.64
N MET A 93 20.36 -16.45 -1.12
CA MET A 93 21.08 -15.49 -0.28
C MET A 93 20.16 -14.41 0.28
N LEU A 94 19.16 -13.96 -0.49
CA LEU A 94 18.23 -12.89 -0.10
C LEU A 94 17.08 -13.36 0.80
N LEU A 95 16.94 -14.66 1.06
CA LEU A 95 15.93 -15.16 1.99
C LEU A 95 16.13 -14.56 3.39
N LEU A 96 15.06 -14.03 3.97
CA LEU A 96 15.05 -13.40 5.29
C LEU A 96 15.93 -12.13 5.40
N GLN A 97 16.32 -11.53 4.28
CA GLN A 97 17.19 -10.36 4.23
C GLN A 97 16.39 -9.12 3.79
N GLU A 98 15.49 -8.63 4.65
CA GLU A 98 14.52 -7.58 4.31
C GLU A 98 15.15 -6.30 3.71
N LYS A 99 16.27 -5.83 4.30
CA LYS A 99 16.92 -4.60 3.85
C LYS A 99 17.52 -4.77 2.46
N ASP A 100 18.35 -5.80 2.27
CA ASP A 100 18.96 -6.08 0.97
C ASP A 100 17.90 -6.38 -0.09
N LEU A 101 16.82 -7.06 0.28
CA LEU A 101 15.73 -7.34 -0.64
C LEU A 101 14.92 -6.09 -0.98
N GLY A 102 14.70 -5.20 -0.03
CA GLY A 102 14.06 -3.90 -0.28
C GLY A 102 14.86 -3.04 -1.26
N GLU A 103 16.17 -2.97 -1.08
CA GLU A 103 17.05 -2.29 -2.02
C GLU A 103 17.08 -3.01 -3.38
N ARG A 104 17.11 -4.34 -3.38
CA ARG A 104 17.09 -5.13 -4.62
C ARG A 104 15.82 -4.92 -5.44
N PHE A 105 14.69 -4.68 -4.80
CA PHE A 105 13.41 -4.44 -5.45
C PHE A 105 13.18 -2.97 -5.84
N TYR A 106 13.53 -2.04 -4.95
CA TYR A 106 13.06 -0.66 -5.01
C TYR A 106 14.17 0.39 -4.89
N GLY A 107 15.41 -0.04 -4.61
CA GLY A 107 16.53 0.85 -4.29
C GLY A 107 17.57 0.98 -5.39
N LEU A 108 18.57 1.80 -5.08
CA LEU A 108 19.76 2.00 -5.89
C LEU A 108 20.81 0.91 -5.65
N PRO A 109 21.76 0.71 -6.59
CA PRO A 109 22.92 -0.11 -6.33
C PRO A 109 23.73 0.43 -5.13
N PHE A 110 24.16 -0.47 -4.23
CA PHE A 110 24.95 -0.05 -3.07
C PHE A 110 25.92 -1.16 -2.60
N PRO A 111 27.05 -0.83 -1.94
CA PRO A 111 27.91 -1.79 -1.28
C PRO A 111 27.13 -2.54 -0.19
N SER A 112 27.09 -3.86 -0.26
CA SER A 112 26.34 -4.71 0.68
C SER A 112 27.25 -5.77 1.28
N ASP A 113 27.29 -5.81 2.61
CA ASP A 113 28.04 -6.86 3.34
C ASP A 113 27.50 -8.26 3.03
N LEU A 114 26.19 -8.39 2.76
CA LEU A 114 25.58 -9.64 2.36
C LEU A 114 26.17 -10.14 1.03
N TYR A 115 26.23 -9.27 0.01
CA TYR A 115 26.80 -9.60 -1.30
C TYR A 115 28.31 -9.86 -1.22
N LYS A 116 29.03 -9.06 -0.42
CA LYS A 116 30.47 -9.23 -0.18
C LYS A 116 30.77 -10.59 0.47
N LYS A 117 30.05 -10.95 1.54
CA LYS A 117 30.21 -12.23 2.25
C LYS A 117 29.97 -13.43 1.35
N ASN A 118 29.06 -13.33 0.40
CA ASN A 118 28.69 -14.40 -0.53
C ASN A 118 29.50 -14.34 -1.85
N GLY A 119 30.48 -13.45 -1.98
CA GLY A 119 31.30 -13.31 -3.18
C GLY A 119 30.50 -12.89 -4.45
N MET A 120 29.37 -12.24 -4.26
CA MET A 120 28.46 -11.87 -5.35
C MET A 120 28.68 -10.44 -5.81
N ASN A 121 28.66 -10.23 -7.13
CA ASN A 121 28.68 -8.93 -7.78
C ASN A 121 29.73 -7.95 -7.22
N GLY A 122 30.93 -8.44 -6.89
CA GLY A 122 31.98 -7.61 -6.28
C GLY A 122 31.61 -6.98 -4.92
N GLY A 123 30.65 -7.57 -4.20
CA GLY A 123 30.15 -7.02 -2.93
C GLY A 123 29.09 -5.92 -3.07
N VAL A 124 28.46 -5.80 -4.24
CA VAL A 124 27.45 -4.77 -4.52
C VAL A 124 26.07 -5.41 -4.72
N ASN A 125 25.08 -4.98 -3.94
CA ASN A 125 23.68 -5.22 -4.27
C ASN A 125 23.32 -4.38 -5.50
N PRO A 126 22.88 -4.98 -6.61
CA PRO A 126 22.67 -4.24 -7.86
C PRO A 126 21.41 -3.35 -7.85
N GLY A 127 20.57 -3.45 -6.85
CA GLY A 127 19.33 -2.67 -6.77
C GLY A 127 18.39 -2.89 -7.95
N ASN A 128 17.50 -1.96 -8.15
CA ASN A 128 16.61 -1.82 -9.30
C ASN A 128 16.49 -0.33 -9.71
N ALA A 129 17.53 0.19 -10.34
CA ALA A 129 17.70 1.62 -10.58
C ALA A 129 16.51 2.27 -11.33
N ASN A 130 15.94 1.59 -12.33
CA ASN A 130 14.78 2.12 -13.06
C ASN A 130 13.55 2.22 -12.16
N LYS A 131 13.33 1.23 -11.32
CA LYS A 131 12.22 1.23 -10.35
C LYS A 131 12.46 2.30 -9.29
N ALA A 132 13.67 2.39 -8.74
CA ALA A 132 14.07 3.40 -7.77
C ALA A 132 13.79 4.82 -8.29
N LYS A 133 14.26 5.13 -9.51
CA LYS A 133 14.03 6.43 -10.16
C LYS A 133 12.54 6.74 -10.32
N GLY A 134 11.74 5.77 -10.76
CA GLY A 134 10.28 5.93 -10.89
C GLY A 134 9.57 6.19 -9.56
N LEU A 135 10.11 5.65 -8.47
CA LEU A 135 9.58 5.79 -7.11
C LEU A 135 10.14 7.01 -6.37
N GLY A 136 11.13 7.73 -6.94
CA GLY A 136 11.83 8.81 -6.22
C GLY A 136 12.62 8.31 -5.02
N ASN A 137 13.21 7.13 -5.14
CA ASN A 137 14.11 6.55 -4.15
C ASN A 137 15.55 6.90 -4.57
N ASP A 138 16.03 8.04 -4.12
CA ASP A 138 17.24 8.67 -4.62
C ASP A 138 18.47 8.47 -3.69
N ARG A 139 18.27 7.85 -2.53
CA ARG A 139 19.31 7.56 -1.53
C ARG A 139 19.41 6.07 -1.28
N ILE A 140 20.60 5.62 -0.89
CA ILE A 140 20.80 4.26 -0.37
C ILE A 140 19.95 4.09 0.90
N GLY A 141 19.20 2.98 0.96
CA GLY A 141 18.26 2.72 2.05
C GLY A 141 16.81 3.07 1.72
N ASP A 142 16.55 3.91 0.73
CA ASP A 142 15.21 4.34 0.35
C ASP A 142 14.34 3.17 -0.14
N GLY A 143 14.93 2.18 -0.82
CA GLY A 143 14.22 0.99 -1.30
C GLY A 143 13.54 0.22 -0.17
N PHE A 144 14.24 0.02 0.93
CA PHE A 144 13.68 -0.59 2.12
C PHE A 144 12.81 0.38 2.92
N LEU A 145 13.24 1.64 3.06
CA LEU A 145 12.56 2.65 3.85
C LEU A 145 11.14 2.92 3.33
N PHE A 146 11.02 3.11 2.02
CA PHE A 146 9.77 3.47 1.35
C PHE A 146 9.08 2.28 0.65
N ARG A 147 9.31 1.05 1.12
CA ARG A 147 8.50 -0.10 0.69
C ARG A 147 7.04 0.10 1.07
N GLY A 148 6.13 -0.71 0.51
CA GLY A 148 4.69 -0.57 0.73
C GLY A 148 4.30 -0.27 2.17
N ASN A 149 3.55 0.81 2.40
CA ASN A 149 3.20 1.35 3.70
C ASN A 149 1.71 1.75 3.77
N GLY A 150 1.07 1.50 4.91
CA GLY A 150 -0.27 1.97 5.20
C GLY A 150 -1.38 1.22 4.47
N LEU A 151 -2.58 1.75 4.54
CA LEU A 151 -3.82 1.09 4.09
C LEU A 151 -3.86 0.84 2.57
N LEU A 152 -3.25 1.70 1.75
CA LEU A 152 -3.15 1.54 0.30
C LEU A 152 -1.73 1.20 -0.17
N GLN A 153 -0.85 0.75 0.72
CA GLN A 153 0.52 0.36 0.40
C GLN A 153 1.27 1.45 -0.38
N THR A 154 1.24 2.70 0.12
CA THR A 154 2.02 3.82 -0.42
C THR A 154 3.48 3.41 -0.56
N THR A 155 4.01 3.45 -1.79
CA THR A 155 5.36 2.94 -2.11
C THR A 155 6.19 4.01 -2.81
N GLY A 156 7.42 4.20 -2.35
CA GLY A 156 8.39 5.15 -2.91
C GLY A 156 8.45 6.50 -2.20
N GLY A 157 9.64 7.11 -2.19
CA GLY A 157 9.88 8.39 -1.56
C GLY A 157 9.03 9.52 -2.15
N LYS A 158 8.84 9.51 -3.47
CA LYS A 158 7.96 10.48 -4.16
C LYS A 158 6.52 10.42 -3.64
N ALA A 159 5.94 9.23 -3.53
CA ALA A 159 4.56 9.07 -3.06
C ALA A 159 4.40 9.51 -1.59
N HIS A 160 5.37 9.18 -0.73
CA HIS A 160 5.38 9.65 0.67
C HIS A 160 5.48 11.18 0.75
N LYS A 161 6.36 11.78 -0.04
CA LYS A 161 6.54 13.24 -0.09
C LYS A 161 5.26 13.94 -0.56
N GLU A 162 4.72 13.52 -1.70
CA GLU A 162 3.50 14.12 -2.27
C GLU A 162 2.29 13.98 -1.34
N ALA A 163 2.09 12.80 -0.74
CA ALA A 163 1.04 12.60 0.24
C ALA A 163 1.24 13.50 1.48
N GLY A 164 2.49 13.60 1.96
CA GLY A 164 2.83 14.42 3.12
C GLY A 164 2.59 15.91 2.89
N GLU A 165 3.06 16.45 1.77
CA GLU A 165 2.87 17.86 1.39
C GLU A 165 1.39 18.24 1.31
N ARG A 166 0.53 17.32 0.83
CA ARG A 166 -0.91 17.57 0.66
C ARG A 166 -1.70 17.53 1.96
N VAL A 167 -1.25 16.74 2.94
CA VAL A 167 -1.99 16.56 4.20
C VAL A 167 -1.30 17.23 5.40
N GLY A 168 -0.20 17.94 5.15
CA GLY A 168 0.54 18.66 6.19
C GLY A 168 1.28 17.75 7.18
N VAL A 169 1.76 16.59 6.75
CA VAL A 169 2.50 15.62 7.58
C VAL A 169 3.78 15.20 6.87
N ASP A 170 4.91 15.23 7.54
CA ASP A 170 6.20 14.86 6.96
C ASP A 170 6.35 13.34 6.86
N PHE A 171 5.65 12.73 5.90
CA PHE A 171 5.79 11.30 5.62
C PHE A 171 7.10 10.93 4.92
N PHE A 172 7.82 11.90 4.37
CA PHE A 172 9.09 11.61 3.71
C PHE A 172 10.22 11.35 4.71
N ASN A 173 10.32 12.14 5.76
CA ASN A 173 11.30 11.92 6.81
C ASN A 173 10.80 10.96 7.89
N HIS A 174 9.48 10.80 8.01
CA HIS A 174 8.79 9.94 8.98
C HIS A 174 7.79 8.99 8.31
N PRO A 175 8.25 8.03 7.46
CA PRO A 175 7.35 7.15 6.72
C PRO A 175 6.52 6.21 7.61
N GLU A 176 6.93 5.98 8.86
CA GLU A 176 6.17 5.23 9.85
C GLU A 176 4.84 5.91 10.21
N LEU A 177 4.72 7.23 10.10
CA LEU A 177 3.50 7.96 10.39
C LEU A 177 2.33 7.59 9.47
N VAL A 178 2.61 7.10 8.25
CA VAL A 178 1.58 6.58 7.33
C VAL A 178 0.76 5.44 7.93
N THR A 179 1.29 4.76 8.95
CA THR A 179 0.61 3.65 9.62
C THR A 179 0.11 4.00 11.01
N SER A 180 0.31 5.24 11.46
CA SER A 180 -0.12 5.67 12.79
C SER A 180 -1.64 5.83 12.88
N ALA A 181 -2.20 5.69 14.08
CA ALA A 181 -3.62 5.89 14.31
C ALA A 181 -4.11 7.30 13.88
N GLU A 182 -3.28 8.32 14.09
CA GLU A 182 -3.61 9.71 13.75
C GLU A 182 -3.62 9.99 12.24
N HIS A 183 -2.74 9.30 11.48
CA HIS A 183 -2.47 9.68 10.11
C HIS A 183 -2.83 8.63 9.06
N ALA A 184 -3.18 7.39 9.46
CA ALA A 184 -3.37 6.28 8.51
C ALA A 184 -4.45 6.53 7.45
N LEU A 185 -5.50 7.29 7.76
CA LEU A 185 -6.54 7.65 6.80
C LEU A 185 -6.12 8.76 5.83
N LYS A 186 -5.18 9.63 6.19
CA LYS A 186 -4.83 10.80 5.38
C LYS A 186 -4.36 10.46 3.96
N PRO A 187 -3.40 9.54 3.73
CA PRO A 187 -2.99 9.16 2.38
C PRO A 187 -4.12 8.52 1.57
N VAL A 188 -4.92 7.67 2.24
CA VAL A 188 -6.06 6.98 1.60
C VAL A 188 -7.08 7.98 1.10
N LEU A 189 -7.48 8.91 1.96
CA LEU A 189 -8.49 9.93 1.62
C LEU A 189 -7.96 10.94 0.62
N PHE A 190 -6.66 11.20 0.65
CA PHE A 190 -6.01 12.01 -0.39
C PHE A 190 -6.13 11.34 -1.76
N GLU A 191 -5.71 10.08 -1.92
CA GLU A 191 -5.83 9.35 -3.20
C GLU A 191 -7.28 9.23 -3.64
N TRP A 192 -8.19 8.88 -2.72
CA TRP A 192 -9.62 8.81 -2.98
C TRP A 192 -10.19 10.09 -3.59
N THR A 193 -9.83 11.23 -3.01
CA THR A 193 -10.28 12.54 -3.45
C THR A 193 -9.66 12.92 -4.79
N GLN A 194 -8.35 12.72 -4.96
CA GLN A 194 -7.64 13.00 -6.21
C GLN A 194 -8.21 12.21 -7.38
N MET A 195 -8.55 10.95 -7.17
CA MET A 195 -9.13 10.06 -8.17
C MET A 195 -10.64 10.25 -8.35
N LYS A 196 -11.27 11.20 -7.63
CA LYS A 196 -12.70 11.48 -7.68
C LYS A 196 -13.57 10.25 -7.42
N CYS A 197 -13.13 9.38 -6.53
CA CYS A 197 -13.76 8.08 -6.27
C CYS A 197 -15.20 8.17 -5.75
N ASN A 198 -15.60 9.28 -5.12
CA ASN A 198 -16.98 9.47 -4.66
C ASN A 198 -18.01 9.30 -5.79
N GLY A 199 -17.74 9.86 -6.98
CA GLY A 199 -18.66 9.73 -8.12
C GLY A 199 -18.78 8.30 -8.64
N PHE A 200 -17.69 7.54 -8.62
CA PHE A 200 -17.72 6.13 -8.99
C PHE A 200 -18.40 5.27 -7.90
N ALA A 201 -18.21 5.63 -6.63
CA ALA A 201 -18.88 4.98 -5.52
C ALA A 201 -20.40 5.20 -5.55
N ASP A 202 -20.86 6.42 -5.85
CA ASP A 202 -22.28 6.73 -6.00
C ASP A 202 -22.91 5.97 -7.17
N ALA A 203 -22.13 5.65 -8.21
CA ALA A 203 -22.54 4.79 -9.33
C ALA A 203 -22.34 3.28 -9.06
N ASP A 204 -21.90 2.92 -7.87
CA ASP A 204 -21.56 1.53 -7.47
C ASP A 204 -20.52 0.84 -8.38
N ASP A 205 -19.61 1.62 -8.98
CA ASP A 205 -18.62 1.14 -9.95
C ASP A 205 -17.29 0.78 -9.25
N VAL A 206 -17.26 -0.41 -8.66
CA VAL A 206 -16.05 -0.92 -7.97
C VAL A 206 -14.87 -1.09 -8.92
N LEU A 207 -15.10 -1.36 -10.20
CA LEU A 207 -14.03 -1.58 -11.17
C LEU A 207 -13.29 -0.26 -11.48
N LYS A 208 -14.02 0.83 -11.70
CA LYS A 208 -13.41 2.15 -11.92
C LYS A 208 -12.65 2.63 -10.71
N ILE A 209 -13.19 2.47 -9.50
CA ILE A 209 -12.47 2.81 -8.26
C ILE A 209 -11.19 1.97 -8.16
N SER A 210 -11.28 0.66 -8.37
CA SER A 210 -10.13 -0.23 -8.27
C SER A 210 -9.05 0.10 -9.30
N ARG A 211 -9.43 0.49 -10.53
CA ARG A 211 -8.49 0.95 -11.55
C ARG A 211 -7.87 2.29 -11.19
N ALA A 212 -8.65 3.22 -10.66
CA ALA A 212 -8.15 4.52 -10.19
C ALA A 212 -7.07 4.35 -9.12
N ILE A 213 -7.35 3.55 -8.09
CA ILE A 213 -6.40 3.29 -6.98
C ILE A 213 -5.19 2.48 -7.43
N ASN A 214 -5.38 1.43 -8.25
CA ASN A 214 -4.28 0.51 -8.59
C ASN A 214 -3.40 1.01 -9.74
N PHE A 215 -3.94 1.78 -10.67
CA PHE A 215 -3.25 2.25 -11.88
C PHE A 215 -3.16 3.78 -12.01
N GLY A 216 -3.76 4.54 -11.07
CA GLY A 216 -3.88 5.99 -11.19
C GLY A 216 -4.79 6.44 -12.34
N ASN A 217 -5.56 5.54 -12.96
CA ASN A 217 -6.42 5.83 -14.11
C ASN A 217 -7.67 4.95 -14.10
N PRO A 218 -8.87 5.51 -13.87
CA PRO A 218 -10.13 4.75 -13.85
C PRO A 218 -10.49 4.12 -15.20
N ASN A 219 -9.95 4.65 -16.29
CA ASN A 219 -10.20 4.17 -17.66
C ASN A 219 -9.16 3.14 -18.14
N SER A 220 -8.24 2.71 -17.29
CA SER A 220 -7.30 1.63 -17.62
C SER A 220 -8.06 0.38 -18.05
N THR A 221 -7.52 -0.36 -19.02
CA THR A 221 -8.08 -1.64 -19.51
C THR A 221 -7.58 -2.84 -18.69
N GLY A 222 -6.58 -2.63 -17.82
CA GLY A 222 -6.03 -3.68 -16.97
C GLY A 222 -7.01 -4.20 -15.92
N THR A 223 -6.75 -5.42 -15.44
CA THR A 223 -7.42 -5.97 -14.26
C THR A 223 -6.66 -5.55 -13.02
N PRO A 224 -7.27 -4.82 -12.07
CA PRO A 224 -6.62 -4.42 -10.84
C PRO A 224 -6.16 -5.61 -9.99
N ASN A 225 -5.04 -5.45 -9.32
CA ASN A 225 -4.59 -6.44 -8.35
C ASN A 225 -5.63 -6.61 -7.22
N GLY A 226 -5.84 -7.85 -6.79
CA GLY A 226 -6.79 -8.13 -5.71
C GLY A 226 -8.27 -7.84 -6.07
N MET A 227 -8.63 -7.76 -7.36
CA MET A 227 -10.01 -7.40 -7.76
C MET A 227 -11.07 -8.31 -7.15
N LYS A 228 -10.80 -9.61 -7.04
CA LYS A 228 -11.71 -10.57 -6.40
C LYS A 228 -11.94 -10.21 -4.93
N ASP A 229 -10.87 -9.89 -4.21
CA ASP A 229 -10.95 -9.54 -2.79
C ASP A 229 -11.67 -8.19 -2.59
N ARG A 230 -11.44 -7.20 -3.47
CA ARG A 230 -12.16 -5.92 -3.44
C ARG A 230 -13.67 -6.10 -3.59
N ILE A 231 -14.12 -6.97 -4.51
CA ILE A 231 -15.53 -7.31 -4.69
C ILE A 231 -16.08 -8.00 -3.45
N GLU A 232 -15.33 -8.92 -2.87
CA GLU A 232 -15.74 -9.64 -1.65
C GLU A 232 -15.88 -8.71 -0.45
N PHE A 233 -14.90 -7.84 -0.23
CA PHE A 233 -14.96 -6.84 0.85
C PHE A 233 -16.08 -5.82 0.63
N LEU A 234 -16.36 -5.43 -0.62
CA LEU A 234 -17.51 -4.57 -0.92
C LEU A 234 -18.84 -5.23 -0.50
N LYS A 235 -19.04 -6.50 -0.85
CA LYS A 235 -20.22 -7.25 -0.44
C LYS A 235 -20.34 -7.34 1.08
N LYS A 236 -19.25 -7.64 1.79
CA LYS A 236 -19.23 -7.70 3.25
C LYS A 236 -19.55 -6.33 3.87
N ALA A 237 -18.96 -5.26 3.33
CA ALA A 237 -19.19 -3.91 3.83
C ALA A 237 -20.65 -3.46 3.60
N LYS A 238 -21.20 -3.71 2.40
CA LYS A 238 -22.61 -3.43 2.11
C LYS A 238 -23.54 -4.19 3.05
N HIS A 239 -23.32 -5.48 3.23
CA HIS A 239 -24.11 -6.30 4.16
C HIS A 239 -24.03 -5.76 5.60
N ALA A 240 -22.84 -5.40 6.07
CA ALA A 240 -22.65 -4.83 7.42
C ALA A 240 -23.32 -3.47 7.58
N LEU A 241 -23.48 -2.70 6.50
CA LEU A 241 -24.17 -1.40 6.45
C LEU A 241 -25.67 -1.49 6.20
N GLY A 242 -26.19 -2.68 5.87
CA GLY A 242 -27.60 -2.90 5.56
C GLY A 242 -28.05 -2.34 4.20
N ILE A 243 -27.18 -2.33 3.19
CA ILE A 243 -27.44 -1.87 1.82
C ILE A 243 -27.09 -2.93 0.78
#